data_7e890463547cb2c6b8aebbcf5a81d8ce
#
_entry.id   7e890463547cb2c6b8aebbcf5a81d8ce
#
_cell.length_a   1.000
_cell.length_b   1.000
_cell.length_c   1.000
_cell.angle_alpha   90.00
_cell.angle_beta   90.00
_cell.angle_gamma   90.00
#
_symmetry.space_group_name_H-M   'P 1'
#
loop_
_entity.id
_entity.type
_entity.pdbx_description
1 polymer ?
#
loop_
_entity_poly.entity_id
_entity_poly.type
_entity_poly.pdbx_seq_one_letter_code
_entity_poly.pdbx_strand_id
1 'polypeptide(L)'
;MTKKVVFSICTAMIVVFSFGFFKVNFLDRKESKLTVTNVDLQENCIYAIEKNHLYESDDEYIIHGASDYLKGQVQLSQIKEGETIIVISNGKVLQSDPYQFDTIYSIRPQ
;
A
#
# COMPACT_ATOMS: atom_id res chain seq x y z
N MET A 1 4.62 -12.66 -48.36
CA MET A 1 4.65 -11.28 -47.84
C MET A 1 3.57 -11.01 -46.81
N THR A 2 2.36 -11.44 -47.05
CA THR A 2 1.23 -11.26 -46.14
C THR A 2 1.38 -11.92 -44.76
N LYS A 3 2.05 -13.07 -44.67
CA LYS A 3 2.28 -13.78 -43.41
C LYS A 3 3.23 -13.05 -42.45
N LYS A 4 4.24 -12.35 -42.95
CA LYS A 4 5.16 -11.58 -42.12
C LYS A 4 4.53 -10.31 -41.54
N VAL A 5 3.68 -9.65 -42.29
CA VAL A 5 2.97 -8.45 -41.86
C VAL A 5 1.94 -8.78 -40.78
N VAL A 6 1.19 -9.88 -40.95
CA VAL A 6 0.20 -10.33 -39.96
C VAL A 6 0.88 -10.75 -38.66
N PHE A 7 2.01 -11.44 -38.72
CA PHE A 7 2.77 -11.86 -37.54
C PHE A 7 3.33 -10.64 -36.77
N SER A 8 3.81 -9.63 -37.48
CA SER A 8 4.29 -8.39 -36.87
C SER A 8 3.18 -7.62 -36.14
N ILE A 9 2.01 -7.54 -36.71
CA ILE A 9 0.83 -6.89 -36.10
C ILE A 9 0.41 -7.62 -34.84
N CYS A 10 0.32 -8.96 -34.85
CA CYS A 10 -0.03 -9.75 -33.68
C CYS A 10 0.97 -9.58 -32.54
N THR A 11 2.25 -9.53 -32.85
CA THR A 11 3.30 -9.33 -31.83
C THR A 11 3.17 -7.93 -31.21
N ALA A 12 2.93 -6.91 -32.02
CA ALA A 12 2.71 -5.55 -31.53
C ALA A 12 1.50 -5.43 -30.61
N MET A 13 0.40 -6.10 -30.96
CA MET A 13 -0.81 -6.12 -30.13
C MET A 13 -0.57 -6.80 -28.76
N ILE A 14 0.15 -7.89 -28.74
CA ILE A 14 0.49 -8.61 -27.49
C ILE A 14 1.32 -7.70 -26.57
N VAL A 15 2.29 -6.99 -27.10
CA VAL A 15 3.14 -6.07 -26.34
C VAL A 15 2.30 -4.92 -25.77
N VAL A 16 1.43 -4.32 -26.54
CA VAL A 16 0.54 -3.25 -26.08
C VAL A 16 -0.40 -3.73 -24.99
N PHE A 17 -0.94 -4.93 -25.12
CA PHE A 17 -1.82 -5.53 -24.13
C PHE A 17 -1.09 -5.79 -22.80
N SER A 18 0.14 -6.29 -22.84
CA SER A 18 0.96 -6.49 -21.64
C SER A 18 1.28 -5.17 -20.95
N PHE A 19 1.55 -4.12 -21.70
CA PHE A 19 1.80 -2.79 -21.16
C PHE A 19 0.56 -2.21 -20.48
N GLY A 20 -0.62 -2.37 -21.07
CA GLY A 20 -1.87 -1.92 -20.49
C GLY A 20 -2.19 -2.62 -19.17
N PHE A 21 -1.99 -3.93 -19.10
CA PHE A 21 -2.17 -4.70 -17.88
C PHE A 21 -1.23 -4.26 -16.77
N PHE A 22 0.01 -3.97 -17.08
CA PHE A 22 1.00 -3.49 -16.11
C PHE A 22 0.62 -2.11 -15.55
N LYS A 23 0.09 -1.20 -16.37
CA LYS A 23 -0.40 0.11 -15.92
C LYS A 23 -1.57 0.00 -14.95
N VAL A 24 -2.50 -0.90 -15.19
CA VAL A 24 -3.66 -1.12 -14.32
C VAL A 24 -3.20 -1.57 -12.92
N ASN A 25 -2.26 -2.50 -12.82
CA ASN A 25 -1.71 -2.94 -11.55
C ASN A 25 -0.97 -1.82 -10.80
N PHE A 26 -0.30 -0.94 -11.53
CA PHE A 26 0.39 0.19 -10.93
C PHE A 26 -0.57 1.24 -10.37
N LEU A 27 -1.72 1.45 -11.01
CA LEU A 27 -2.75 2.41 -10.59
C LEU A 27 -3.51 1.98 -9.34
N ASP A 28 -3.48 0.69 -8.97
CA ASP A 28 -4.13 0.18 -7.76
C ASP A 28 -3.37 0.52 -6.47
N ARG A 29 -2.16 1.07 -6.58
CA ARG A 29 -1.37 1.44 -5.42
C ARG A 29 -1.71 2.84 -4.94
N LYS A 30 -2.02 2.94 -3.65
CA LYS A 30 -2.34 4.20 -3.01
C LYS A 30 -1.43 4.44 -1.82
N GLU A 31 -0.90 5.66 -1.71
CA GLU A 31 -0.14 6.10 -0.55
C GLU A 31 -1.07 6.70 0.50
N SER A 32 -0.89 6.29 1.74
CA SER A 32 -1.58 6.85 2.90
C SER A 32 -0.57 7.28 3.94
N LYS A 33 -0.69 8.51 4.42
CA LYS A 33 0.17 9.03 5.50
C LYS A 33 -0.56 8.87 6.83
N LEU A 34 0.04 8.13 7.74
CA LEU A 34 -0.52 7.87 9.06
C LEU A 34 0.45 8.30 10.14
N THR A 35 -0.10 8.82 11.24
CA THR A 35 0.70 9.13 12.44
C THR A 35 0.59 7.97 13.41
N VAL A 36 1.74 7.42 13.80
CA VAL A 36 1.81 6.28 14.72
C VAL A 36 1.37 6.71 16.12
N THR A 37 0.42 6.00 16.69
CA THR A 37 -0.05 6.22 18.06
C THR A 37 0.49 5.19 19.03
N ASN A 38 0.74 3.97 18.58
CA ASN A 38 1.29 2.91 19.41
C ASN A 38 1.93 1.84 18.53
N VAL A 39 2.94 1.16 19.05
CA VAL A 39 3.56 0.00 18.42
C VAL A 39 3.57 -1.15 19.41
N ASP A 40 2.97 -2.28 19.04
CA ASP A 40 2.96 -3.49 19.83
C ASP A 40 3.95 -4.48 19.23
N LEU A 41 5.11 -4.62 19.86
CA LEU A 41 6.16 -5.50 19.38
C LEU A 41 5.83 -6.98 19.53
N GLN A 42 5.07 -7.34 20.57
CA GLN A 42 4.68 -8.73 20.79
C GLN A 42 3.69 -9.23 19.76
N GLU A 43 2.68 -8.40 19.44
CA GLU A 43 1.66 -8.74 18.46
C GLU A 43 2.04 -8.36 17.04
N ASN A 44 3.19 -7.70 16.87
CA ASN A 44 3.66 -7.23 15.56
C ASN A 44 2.64 -6.32 14.87
N CYS A 45 2.12 -5.35 15.63
CA CYS A 45 1.08 -4.43 15.16
C CYS A 45 1.53 -2.98 15.29
N ILE A 46 1.06 -2.14 14.36
CA ILE A 46 1.15 -0.68 14.45
C ILE A 46 -0.26 -0.12 14.57
N TYR A 47 -0.47 0.73 15.54
CA TYR A 47 -1.68 1.54 15.68
C TYR A 47 -1.36 2.95 15.18
N ALA A 48 -2.20 3.46 14.30
CA ALA A 48 -1.96 4.77 13.68
C ALA A 48 -3.26 5.48 13.39
N ILE A 49 -3.19 6.78 13.20
CA ILE A 49 -4.34 7.59 12.84
C ILE A 49 -4.10 8.30 11.51
N GLU A 50 -5.14 8.42 10.72
CA GLU A 50 -5.18 9.27 9.55
C GLU A 50 -5.98 10.53 9.89
N LYS A 51 -5.34 11.70 9.82
CA LYS A 51 -6.01 12.96 10.09
C LYS A 51 -6.91 13.33 8.92
N ASN A 52 -8.21 13.43 9.20
CA ASN A 52 -9.20 13.82 8.20
C ASN A 52 -9.61 15.26 8.44
N HIS A 53 -9.09 16.17 7.62
CA HIS A 53 -9.36 17.59 7.74
C HIS A 53 -10.80 18.00 7.39
N LEU A 54 -11.51 17.16 6.63
CA LEU A 54 -12.88 17.46 6.19
C LEU A 54 -13.91 17.24 7.30
N TYR A 55 -13.68 16.30 8.22
CA TYR A 55 -14.64 15.91 9.25
C TYR A 55 -14.17 16.20 10.68
N GLU A 56 -13.02 16.83 10.85
CA GLU A 56 -12.39 17.11 12.15
C GLU A 56 -12.25 15.86 13.04
N SER A 57 -12.26 14.68 12.43
CA SER A 57 -12.12 13.39 13.13
C SER A 57 -10.89 12.66 12.62
N ASP A 58 -10.26 11.92 13.53
CA ASP A 58 -9.12 11.08 13.18
C ASP A 58 -9.63 9.64 12.99
N ASP A 59 -9.30 9.04 11.85
CA ASP A 59 -9.60 7.64 11.59
C ASP A 59 -8.48 6.77 12.16
N GLU A 60 -8.84 5.82 13.00
CA GLU A 60 -7.89 4.90 13.62
C GLU A 60 -7.71 3.65 12.76
N TYR A 61 -6.45 3.26 12.57
CA TYR A 61 -6.06 2.07 11.82
C TYR A 61 -5.20 1.16 12.69
N ILE A 62 -5.36 -0.14 12.49
CA ILE A 62 -4.45 -1.16 13.03
C ILE A 62 -3.82 -1.91 11.86
N ILE A 63 -2.49 -2.12 11.93
CA ILE A 63 -1.75 -2.85 10.93
C ILE A 63 -1.18 -4.10 11.58
N HIS A 64 -1.72 -5.26 11.24
CA HIS A 64 -1.23 -6.56 11.70
C HIS A 64 -0.07 -7.03 10.81
N GLY A 65 0.89 -7.72 11.41
CA GLY A 65 2.05 -8.21 10.68
C GLY A 65 2.94 -7.10 10.14
N ALA A 66 3.04 -6.00 10.89
CA ALA A 66 3.66 -4.76 10.42
C ALA A 66 5.11 -4.94 9.97
N SER A 67 5.89 -5.79 10.65
CA SER A 67 7.30 -6.00 10.30
C SER A 67 7.50 -6.54 8.88
N ASP A 68 6.56 -7.33 8.38
CA ASP A 68 6.65 -7.90 7.04
C ASP A 68 6.57 -6.83 5.95
N TYR A 69 5.85 -5.75 6.21
CA TYR A 69 5.67 -4.66 5.25
C TYR A 69 6.82 -3.65 5.26
N LEU A 70 7.66 -3.66 6.27
CA LEU A 70 8.81 -2.75 6.37
C LEU A 70 9.94 -3.11 5.41
N LYS A 71 9.93 -4.32 4.87
CA LYS A 71 10.86 -4.79 3.82
C LYS A 71 12.33 -4.65 4.18
N GLY A 72 12.66 -4.76 5.47
CA GLY A 72 14.04 -4.66 5.94
C GLY A 72 14.63 -3.26 5.96
N GLN A 73 13.86 -2.23 5.62
CA GLN A 73 14.34 -0.84 5.64
C GLN A 73 14.58 -0.34 7.06
N VAL A 74 13.65 -0.64 7.97
CA VAL A 74 13.75 -0.35 9.40
C VAL A 74 13.16 -1.51 10.17
N GLN A 75 13.54 -1.63 11.44
CA GLN A 75 12.93 -2.60 12.34
C GLN A 75 11.70 -1.98 13.01
N LEU A 76 10.74 -2.83 13.37
CA LEU A 76 9.52 -2.36 14.03
C LEU A 76 9.82 -1.60 15.33
N SER A 77 10.85 -2.03 16.06
CA SER A 77 11.29 -1.38 17.31
C SER A 77 11.83 0.04 17.10
N GLN A 78 12.18 0.40 15.88
CA GLN A 78 12.68 1.74 15.53
C GLN A 78 11.55 2.73 15.23
N ILE A 79 10.33 2.24 15.02
CA ILE A 79 9.17 3.09 14.78
C ILE A 79 8.60 3.53 16.14
N LYS A 80 8.45 4.85 16.31
CA LYS A 80 8.03 5.44 17.58
C LYS A 80 6.70 6.17 17.44
N GLU A 81 6.01 6.32 18.56
CA GLU A 81 4.80 7.13 18.62
C GLU A 81 5.06 8.56 18.15
N GLY A 82 4.13 9.13 17.41
CA GLY A 82 4.23 10.47 16.85
C GLY A 82 4.92 10.54 15.51
N GLU A 83 5.60 9.48 15.08
CA GLU A 83 6.21 9.43 13.76
C GLU A 83 5.16 9.25 12.67
N THR A 84 5.44 9.79 11.50
CA THR A 84 4.59 9.60 10.32
C THR A 84 5.14 8.44 9.49
N ILE A 85 4.27 7.51 9.13
CA ILE A 85 4.59 6.41 8.22
C ILE A 85 3.78 6.56 6.94
N ILE A 86 4.33 6.05 5.84
CA ILE A 86 3.66 6.00 4.55
C ILE A 86 3.32 4.55 4.26
N VAL A 87 2.02 4.27 4.15
CA VAL A 87 1.49 2.93 3.84
C VAL A 87 1.12 2.88 2.37
N ILE A 88 1.72 1.96 1.64
CA ILE A 88 1.38 1.70 0.24
C ILE A 88 0.41 0.51 0.22
N SER A 89 -0.81 0.75 -0.21
CA SER A 89 -1.88 -0.24 -0.21
C SER A 89 -2.63 -0.26 -1.54
N ASN A 90 -3.62 -1.14 -1.65
CA ASN A 90 -4.53 -1.15 -2.79
C ASN A 90 -5.66 -0.09 -2.67
N GLY A 91 -5.65 0.71 -1.62
CA GLY A 91 -6.65 1.75 -1.38
C GLY A 91 -7.95 1.26 -0.77
N LYS A 92 -8.13 -0.04 -0.60
CA LYS A 92 -9.31 -0.62 0.02
C LYS A 92 -9.11 -0.74 1.53
N VAL A 93 -10.15 -0.42 2.29
CA VAL A 93 -10.13 -0.43 3.75
C VAL A 93 -11.31 -1.26 4.23
N LEU A 94 -11.05 -2.17 5.15
CA LEU A 94 -12.08 -2.96 5.83
C LEU A 94 -12.72 -2.08 6.90
N GLN A 95 -14.06 -2.04 6.90
CA GLN A 95 -14.80 -1.25 7.88
C GLN A 95 -14.91 -2.01 9.21
N SER A 96 -13.82 -1.99 9.95
CA SER A 96 -13.71 -2.53 11.30
C SER A 96 -13.41 -1.38 12.27
N ASP A 97 -13.35 -1.64 13.56
CA ASP A 97 -13.01 -0.65 14.57
C ASP A 97 -11.88 -1.21 15.44
N PRO A 98 -10.63 -0.77 15.25
CA PRO A 98 -10.13 0.23 14.26
C PRO A 98 -10.16 -0.31 12.82
N TYR A 99 -10.03 0.60 11.84
CA TYR A 99 -9.97 0.22 10.43
C TYR A 99 -8.74 -0.63 10.12
N GLN A 100 -8.86 -1.47 9.09
CA GLN A 100 -7.75 -2.27 8.59
C GLN A 100 -7.64 -2.09 7.08
N PHE A 101 -6.40 -2.06 6.57
CA PHE A 101 -6.18 -2.09 5.12
C PHE A 101 -6.46 -3.50 4.60
N ASP A 102 -7.09 -3.59 3.43
CA ASP A 102 -7.33 -4.87 2.77
C ASP A 102 -6.02 -5.53 2.34
N THR A 103 -5.20 -4.80 1.59
CA THR A 103 -3.90 -5.27 1.12
C THR A 103 -2.87 -4.16 1.28
N ILE A 104 -1.79 -4.46 1.99
CA ILE A 104 -0.65 -3.56 2.15
C ILE A 104 0.52 -4.14 1.35
N TYR A 105 1.15 -3.30 0.54
CA TYR A 105 2.34 -3.68 -0.23
C TYR A 105 3.63 -3.37 0.52
N SER A 106 3.69 -2.22 1.16
CA SER A 106 4.86 -1.81 1.95
C SER A 106 4.52 -0.68 2.92
N ILE A 107 5.37 -0.53 3.93
CA ILE A 107 5.32 0.58 4.88
C ILE A 107 6.72 1.17 4.96
N ARG A 108 6.80 2.50 4.96
CA ARG A 108 8.08 3.19 5.16
C ARG A 108 7.90 4.38 6.09
N PRO A 109 8.93 4.75 6.89
CA PRO A 109 8.90 6.02 7.61
C PRO A 109 8.96 7.18 6.62
N GLN A 110 8.38 8.27 7.03
CA GLN A 110 8.45 9.49 6.24
C GLN A 110 9.83 10.12 6.29
#